data_ece2d957636b0d93b33adbb88243e094
#
_entry.id   ece2d957636b0d93b33adbb88243e094
#
_cell.length_a   1.000
_cell.length_b   1.000
_cell.length_c   1.000
_cell.angle_alpha   90.00
_cell.angle_beta   90.00
_cell.angle_gamma   90.00
#
_symmetry.space_group_name_H-M   'P 1'
#
loop_
_entity.id
_entity.type
_entity.pdbx_description
1 polymer ?
#
loop_
_entity_poly.entity_id
_entity_poly.type
_entity_poly.pdbx_seq_one_letter_code
_entity_poly.pdbx_strand_id
1 'polypeptide(L)'
;MASRLRRVVGGFLLAALPGCRAATIGGPDGGSGGGSAVTTFAVHPSRDAVSVDPAFTVARLSALAADGGLKPDPSFAPALQGRVYASPLFLEAGVGGNDAVFIATEANHVYAIDASSGAILWDTLLGPPVPLSQLGCGNIDPMGVTGTPVLDLSRGQMILDAEIDQSSSGPPHHTLFGLSLASGAILWRIDVDASVSGFNTVYQGQRASLLLVDDTVYVPFGGYYGDCGANWGWILGLPLATPTAGALFHYRTPGQGGAIWAPNGIASDGASIFAVTGNGEGNQPTWESGDSDALLRLSKALVFSGASADYFAFNEWQAVSAADGDLGSNGTVLFDLAGAGSGHVAALVGKSKTAWLVDRANLGGINTPDRPLAQLDNIATDDASGGMASYQTARGRYVVYNAPCPNGHALGVLRVSPGNPPTLTQPFPCLDQGANGTDQGGSPIVTTPDGAGDFVVWGTGAGGDSQLHAFDGDTGAGIVSSTGARGAIHWVAPLVAKGTIYLPGNGTLYAFRVQ
;
A
#
# COMPACT_ATOMS: atom_id res chain seq x y z
N MET A 1 -35.27 55.19 -56.72
CA MET A 1 -35.38 53.72 -56.76
C MET A 1 -34.41 53.14 -55.68
N ALA A 2 -34.97 52.71 -54.58
CA ALA A 2 -34.20 52.25 -53.38
C ALA A 2 -33.99 50.75 -53.45
N SER A 3 -32.75 50.26 -53.34
CA SER A 3 -32.46 48.86 -53.14
C SER A 3 -31.93 48.67 -51.75
N ARG A 4 -32.61 47.81 -50.99
CA ARG A 4 -32.29 47.46 -49.58
C ARG A 4 -31.15 46.40 -49.52
N LEU A 5 -30.08 46.77 -48.86
CA LEU A 5 -29.04 45.77 -48.43
C LEU A 5 -29.52 45.03 -47.18
N ARG A 6 -29.65 43.71 -47.27
CA ARG A 6 -29.85 42.84 -46.12
C ARG A 6 -28.46 42.49 -45.55
N ARG A 7 -28.25 42.81 -44.28
CA ARG A 7 -27.08 42.28 -43.46
C ARG A 7 -27.38 40.85 -43.04
N VAL A 8 -26.49 39.92 -43.39
CA VAL A 8 -26.44 38.58 -42.85
C VAL A 8 -25.54 38.63 -41.62
N VAL A 9 -26.11 38.36 -40.44
CA VAL A 9 -25.36 38.18 -39.21
C VAL A 9 -24.97 36.71 -39.14
N GLY A 10 -23.71 36.42 -39.37
CA GLY A 10 -23.14 35.10 -39.17
C GLY A 10 -22.84 34.88 -37.67
N GLY A 11 -23.63 34.03 -37.04
CA GLY A 11 -23.32 33.56 -35.67
C GLY A 11 -22.18 32.53 -35.71
N PHE A 12 -21.06 32.85 -35.09
CA PHE A 12 -20.04 31.87 -34.77
C PHE A 12 -20.51 31.05 -33.57
N LEU A 13 -20.83 29.76 -33.77
CA LEU A 13 -20.93 28.81 -32.71
C LEU A 13 -19.50 28.51 -32.23
N LEU A 14 -19.13 28.95 -31.04
CA LEU A 14 -18.00 28.41 -30.31
C LEU A 14 -18.38 26.99 -29.85
N ALA A 15 -17.79 25.97 -30.46
CA ALA A 15 -17.79 24.63 -29.91
C ALA A 15 -16.90 24.63 -28.66
N ALA A 16 -17.51 24.53 -27.49
CA ALA A 16 -16.80 24.26 -26.25
C ALA A 16 -16.23 22.83 -26.32
N LEU A 17 -14.91 22.71 -26.33
CA LEU A 17 -14.22 21.46 -26.10
C LEU A 17 -14.60 20.97 -24.70
N PRO A 18 -14.87 19.66 -24.50
CA PRO A 18 -15.09 19.14 -23.17
C PRO A 18 -13.78 19.25 -22.40
N GLY A 19 -13.74 20.14 -21.40
CA GLY A 19 -12.64 20.22 -20.46
C GLY A 19 -12.49 18.88 -19.75
N CYS A 20 -11.28 18.32 -19.77
CA CYS A 20 -10.89 17.24 -18.88
C CYS A 20 -11.18 17.68 -17.44
N ARG A 21 -12.22 17.14 -16.83
CA ARG A 21 -12.41 17.23 -15.39
C ARG A 21 -11.31 16.38 -14.76
N ALA A 22 -10.39 17.01 -14.04
CA ALA A 22 -9.51 16.28 -13.13
C ALA A 22 -10.39 15.46 -12.18
N ALA A 23 -10.14 14.14 -12.11
CA ALA A 23 -10.81 13.30 -11.15
C ALA A 23 -10.35 13.74 -9.76
N THR A 24 -11.27 14.25 -8.94
CA THR A 24 -11.05 14.40 -7.50
C THR A 24 -10.91 13.00 -6.93
N ILE A 25 -9.88 12.76 -6.11
CA ILE A 25 -9.83 11.55 -5.31
C ILE A 25 -11.04 11.66 -4.38
N GLY A 26 -12.03 10.81 -4.60
CA GLY A 26 -13.27 10.79 -3.83
C GLY A 26 -12.93 10.62 -2.36
N GLY A 27 -13.56 11.41 -1.50
CA GLY A 27 -13.74 11.03 -0.10
C GLY A 27 -14.39 9.64 -0.03
N PRO A 28 -14.50 9.03 1.14
CA PRO A 28 -14.91 7.64 1.30
C PRO A 28 -16.13 7.36 0.43
N ASP A 29 -15.97 6.46 -0.53
CA ASP A 29 -17.03 6.07 -1.46
C ASP A 29 -18.21 5.54 -0.66
N GLY A 30 -19.15 6.42 -0.38
CA GLY A 30 -20.48 6.06 0.07
C GLY A 30 -21.19 5.32 -1.06
N GLY A 31 -20.75 4.09 -1.33
CA GLY A 31 -21.39 3.18 -2.26
C GLY A 31 -22.80 2.91 -1.81
N SER A 32 -23.77 3.47 -2.49
CA SER A 32 -25.16 3.15 -2.32
C SER A 32 -25.38 1.68 -2.71
N GLY A 33 -25.62 0.80 -1.71
CA GLY A 33 -26.26 -0.48 -1.93
C GLY A 33 -25.39 -1.72 -2.07
N GLY A 34 -24.12 -1.70 -1.66
CA GLY A 34 -23.29 -2.91 -1.51
C GLY A 34 -22.72 -2.99 -0.10
N GLY A 35 -22.58 -4.22 0.44
CA GLY A 35 -22.02 -4.45 1.77
C GLY A 35 -20.63 -3.84 1.96
N SER A 36 -20.19 -3.73 3.23
CA SER A 36 -18.86 -3.27 3.60
C SER A 36 -17.77 -4.16 3.00
N ALA A 37 -16.72 -3.61 2.41
CA ALA A 37 -15.59 -4.36 1.86
C ALA A 37 -14.27 -3.61 2.04
N VAL A 38 -13.18 -4.35 2.33
CA VAL A 38 -11.80 -3.89 2.24
C VAL A 38 -11.12 -4.76 1.20
N THR A 39 -10.95 -4.24 0.00
CA THR A 39 -10.56 -5.00 -1.19
C THR A 39 -9.10 -4.88 -1.56
N THR A 40 -8.34 -4.03 -0.89
CA THR A 40 -6.92 -3.76 -1.18
C THR A 40 -6.21 -3.31 0.09
N PHE A 41 -4.90 -3.40 0.11
CA PHE A 41 -4.06 -2.84 1.16
C PHE A 41 -4.34 -1.34 1.33
N ALA A 42 -4.29 -0.87 2.59
CA ALA A 42 -4.53 0.53 2.94
C ALA A 42 -5.88 1.08 2.44
N VAL A 43 -6.89 0.22 2.36
CA VAL A 43 -8.32 0.48 2.07
C VAL A 43 -8.59 1.01 0.65
N HIS A 44 -7.83 2.01 0.18
CA HIS A 44 -8.07 2.70 -1.09
C HIS A 44 -6.86 2.62 -2.05
N PRO A 45 -7.06 2.77 -3.36
CA PRO A 45 -5.96 2.87 -4.34
C PRO A 45 -5.00 4.03 -4.08
N SER A 46 -5.43 5.09 -3.38
CA SER A 46 -4.61 6.23 -2.92
C SER A 46 -3.65 5.87 -1.79
N ARG A 47 -3.85 4.71 -1.15
CA ARG A 47 -3.06 4.20 0.00
C ARG A 47 -3.20 5.05 1.27
N ASP A 48 -4.37 5.65 1.49
CA ASP A 48 -4.60 6.52 2.66
C ASP A 48 -4.85 5.78 3.98
N ALA A 49 -5.15 4.48 3.93
CA ALA A 49 -5.36 3.59 5.08
C ALA A 49 -6.45 4.04 6.06
N VAL A 50 -7.46 4.77 5.58
CA VAL A 50 -8.58 5.27 6.41
C VAL A 50 -9.77 4.34 6.30
N SER A 51 -10.20 3.79 7.44
CA SER A 51 -11.43 3.01 7.56
C SER A 51 -12.52 3.81 8.28
N VAL A 52 -13.69 3.91 7.66
CA VAL A 52 -14.86 4.55 8.26
C VAL A 52 -15.74 3.48 8.90
N ASP A 53 -15.83 3.51 10.25
CA ASP A 53 -16.63 2.54 11.00
C ASP A 53 -17.18 3.19 12.27
N PRO A 54 -18.51 3.30 12.46
CA PRO A 54 -19.15 4.00 13.57
C PRO A 54 -18.77 3.50 14.97
N ALA A 55 -18.22 2.31 15.09
CA ALA A 55 -17.79 1.77 16.38
C ALA A 55 -16.52 2.47 16.94
N PHE A 56 -15.69 3.06 16.07
CA PHE A 56 -14.38 3.59 16.45
C PHE A 56 -14.44 5.07 16.84
N THR A 57 -15.11 5.39 17.95
CA THR A 57 -15.06 6.73 18.55
C THR A 57 -13.98 6.80 19.64
N VAL A 58 -13.34 7.97 19.80
CA VAL A 58 -12.38 8.22 20.88
C VAL A 58 -13.00 7.95 22.25
N ALA A 59 -14.28 8.35 22.46
CA ALA A 59 -15.00 8.12 23.70
C ALA A 59 -15.15 6.63 24.03
N ARG A 60 -15.53 5.80 23.04
CA ARG A 60 -15.70 4.36 23.24
C ARG A 60 -14.38 3.68 23.53
N LEU A 61 -13.32 4.00 22.78
CA LEU A 61 -11.99 3.44 23.00
C LEU A 61 -11.42 3.83 24.36
N SER A 62 -11.69 5.05 24.83
CA SER A 62 -11.32 5.49 26.18
C SER A 62 -12.07 4.72 27.27
N ALA A 63 -13.34 4.37 27.05
CA ALA A 63 -14.09 3.52 27.96
C ALA A 63 -13.50 2.10 28.03
N LEU A 64 -13.11 1.51 26.89
CA LEU A 64 -12.43 0.22 26.84
C LEU A 64 -11.08 0.26 27.57
N ALA A 65 -10.33 1.36 27.49
CA ALA A 65 -9.10 1.54 28.26
C ALA A 65 -9.34 1.46 29.77
N ALA A 66 -10.43 2.06 30.25
CA ALA A 66 -10.83 2.01 31.68
C ALA A 66 -11.23 0.59 32.12
N ASP A 67 -11.72 -0.27 31.21
CA ASP A 67 -12.10 -1.66 31.45
C ASP A 67 -10.93 -2.67 31.25
N GLY A 68 -9.69 -2.17 31.22
CA GLY A 68 -8.48 -3.01 31.09
C GLY A 68 -8.03 -3.28 29.67
N GLY A 69 -8.40 -2.41 28.73
CA GLY A 69 -7.91 -2.40 27.35
C GLY A 69 -8.61 -3.38 26.41
N LEU A 70 -8.19 -3.35 25.15
CA LEU A 70 -8.68 -4.27 24.12
C LEU A 70 -8.14 -5.68 24.35
N LYS A 71 -9.00 -6.70 24.26
CA LYS A 71 -8.63 -8.11 24.39
C LYS A 71 -9.09 -8.89 23.17
N PRO A 72 -8.29 -9.87 22.68
CA PRO A 72 -8.74 -10.71 21.60
C PRO A 72 -9.94 -11.55 22.05
N ASP A 73 -10.88 -11.73 21.15
CA ASP A 73 -12.02 -12.63 21.34
C ASP A 73 -11.50 -14.07 21.47
N PRO A 74 -11.65 -14.74 22.64
CA PRO A 74 -11.10 -16.07 22.82
C PRO A 74 -11.82 -17.17 22.00
N SER A 75 -13.01 -16.87 21.49
CA SER A 75 -13.74 -17.76 20.59
C SER A 75 -13.30 -17.66 19.13
N PHE A 76 -12.55 -16.61 18.78
CA PHE A 76 -12.03 -16.36 17.44
C PHE A 76 -10.55 -16.77 17.39
N ALA A 77 -10.24 -17.99 17.00
CA ALA A 77 -8.88 -18.52 17.01
C ALA A 77 -8.64 -19.46 15.80
N PRO A 78 -8.67 -18.96 14.55
CA PRO A 78 -8.37 -19.77 13.38
C PRO A 78 -6.90 -20.23 13.42
N ALA A 79 -6.67 -21.53 13.16
CA ALA A 79 -5.34 -22.08 13.01
C ALA A 79 -4.91 -21.94 11.53
N LEU A 80 -3.84 -21.18 11.27
CA LEU A 80 -3.31 -20.94 9.94
C LEU A 80 -1.97 -21.67 9.76
N GLN A 81 -1.73 -22.20 8.57
CA GLN A 81 -0.44 -22.76 8.20
C GLN A 81 0.43 -21.66 7.57
N GLY A 82 1.62 -21.44 8.10
CA GLY A 82 2.56 -20.43 7.64
C GLY A 82 2.40 -19.06 8.31
N ARG A 83 3.38 -18.19 8.06
CA ARG A 83 3.37 -16.79 8.53
C ARG A 83 2.51 -15.94 7.62
N VAL A 84 1.94 -14.86 8.16
CA VAL A 84 1.06 -13.95 7.43
C VAL A 84 1.77 -12.60 7.24
N TYR A 85 2.39 -12.40 6.09
CA TYR A 85 2.96 -11.09 5.69
C TYR A 85 1.96 -10.27 4.86
N ALA A 86 1.08 -10.93 4.12
CA ALA A 86 -0.02 -10.27 3.42
C ALA A 86 -1.06 -9.71 4.40
N SER A 87 -1.44 -8.45 4.27
CA SER A 87 -2.48 -7.87 5.12
C SER A 87 -3.85 -8.50 4.83
N PRO A 88 -4.70 -8.71 5.86
CA PRO A 88 -6.03 -9.30 5.66
C PRO A 88 -6.95 -8.40 4.83
N LEU A 89 -7.88 -9.01 4.10
CA LEU A 89 -8.94 -8.33 3.35
C LEU A 89 -10.32 -8.78 3.86
N PHE A 90 -11.37 -8.01 3.57
CA PHE A 90 -12.71 -8.27 4.08
C PHE A 90 -13.78 -8.12 3.01
N LEU A 91 -14.80 -8.98 3.08
CA LEU A 91 -16.02 -8.84 2.28
C LEU A 91 -17.24 -9.24 3.11
N GLU A 92 -18.18 -8.31 3.25
CA GLU A 92 -19.48 -8.56 3.85
C GLU A 92 -20.30 -9.52 3.01
N ALA A 93 -20.91 -10.51 3.65
CA ALA A 93 -21.67 -11.60 3.01
C ALA A 93 -20.89 -12.32 1.88
N GLY A 94 -19.53 -12.33 1.98
CA GLY A 94 -18.63 -12.72 0.91
C GLY A 94 -18.63 -14.21 0.58
N VAL A 95 -18.86 -15.09 1.57
CA VAL A 95 -18.82 -16.54 1.37
C VAL A 95 -20.08 -17.19 1.95
N GLY A 96 -20.95 -17.67 1.08
CA GLY A 96 -22.19 -18.35 1.50
C GLY A 96 -23.11 -17.49 2.37
N GLY A 97 -23.03 -16.18 2.26
CA GLY A 97 -23.76 -15.20 3.08
C GLY A 97 -23.08 -14.84 4.40
N ASN A 98 -21.92 -15.43 4.72
CA ASN A 98 -21.11 -15.05 5.88
C ASN A 98 -20.17 -13.88 5.53
N ASP A 99 -19.95 -13.00 6.50
CA ASP A 99 -18.87 -12.02 6.43
C ASP A 99 -17.53 -12.76 6.46
N ALA A 100 -16.63 -12.46 5.52
CA ALA A 100 -15.40 -13.22 5.35
C ALA A 100 -14.15 -12.33 5.46
N VAL A 101 -13.18 -12.81 6.24
CA VAL A 101 -11.79 -12.30 6.23
C VAL A 101 -10.97 -13.22 5.36
N PHE A 102 -10.22 -12.64 4.41
CA PHE A 102 -9.32 -13.37 3.51
C PHE A 102 -7.88 -13.19 3.96
N ILE A 103 -7.14 -14.30 4.04
CA ILE A 103 -5.74 -14.36 4.48
C ILE A 103 -4.95 -15.21 3.49
N ALA A 104 -3.74 -14.77 3.15
CA ALA A 104 -2.76 -15.56 2.44
C ALA A 104 -1.47 -15.69 3.26
N THR A 105 -0.72 -16.79 3.09
CA THR A 105 0.42 -17.12 3.95
C THR A 105 1.67 -17.50 3.15
N GLU A 106 2.82 -17.45 3.80
CA GLU A 106 4.09 -17.93 3.24
C GLU A 106 4.15 -19.46 3.03
N ALA A 107 3.19 -20.21 3.55
CA ALA A 107 3.02 -21.62 3.21
C ALA A 107 2.16 -21.86 1.97
N ASN A 108 1.85 -20.81 1.19
CA ASN A 108 0.99 -20.83 0.01
C ASN A 108 -0.45 -21.29 0.29
N HIS A 109 -0.91 -21.19 1.53
CA HIS A 109 -2.32 -21.34 1.87
C HIS A 109 -3.08 -20.02 1.77
N VAL A 110 -4.25 -20.07 1.18
CA VAL A 110 -5.20 -18.95 1.12
C VAL A 110 -6.49 -19.37 1.77
N TYR A 111 -6.96 -18.55 2.72
CA TYR A 111 -8.14 -18.83 3.53
C TYR A 111 -9.24 -17.81 3.32
N ALA A 112 -10.49 -18.23 3.37
CA ALA A 112 -11.59 -17.40 3.83
C ALA A 112 -12.02 -17.87 5.22
N ILE A 113 -12.17 -16.93 6.12
CA ILE A 113 -12.46 -17.16 7.54
C ILE A 113 -13.75 -16.41 7.87
N ASP A 114 -14.70 -17.07 8.51
CA ASP A 114 -15.90 -16.43 9.03
C ASP A 114 -15.51 -15.34 10.04
N ALA A 115 -15.87 -14.09 9.75
CA ALA A 115 -15.45 -12.91 10.51
C ALA A 115 -16.04 -12.89 11.94
N SER A 116 -17.12 -13.63 12.19
CA SER A 116 -17.78 -13.71 13.49
C SER A 116 -17.20 -14.78 14.40
N SER A 117 -16.92 -15.95 13.85
CA SER A 117 -16.57 -17.16 14.61
C SER A 117 -15.12 -17.60 14.48
N GLY A 118 -14.38 -17.13 13.45
CA GLY A 118 -13.05 -17.62 13.12
C GLY A 118 -13.04 -18.99 12.42
N ALA A 119 -14.20 -19.55 12.06
CA ALA A 119 -14.27 -20.81 11.33
C ALA A 119 -13.70 -20.64 9.91
N ILE A 120 -12.89 -21.59 9.48
CA ILE A 120 -12.38 -21.63 8.10
C ILE A 120 -13.52 -22.02 7.18
N LEU A 121 -13.91 -21.12 6.27
CA LEU A 121 -14.96 -21.33 5.28
C LEU A 121 -14.43 -22.11 4.08
N TRP A 122 -13.21 -21.80 3.65
CA TRP A 122 -12.43 -22.57 2.69
C TRP A 122 -10.93 -22.34 2.89
N ASP A 123 -10.12 -23.31 2.48
CA ASP A 123 -8.64 -23.30 2.49
C ASP A 123 -8.16 -23.83 1.13
N THR A 124 -7.29 -23.09 0.46
CA THR A 124 -6.72 -23.45 -0.83
C THR A 124 -5.20 -23.41 -0.77
N LEU A 125 -4.56 -24.56 -1.02
CA LEU A 125 -3.11 -24.66 -1.20
C LEU A 125 -2.78 -24.40 -2.68
N LEU A 126 -1.96 -23.38 -2.96
CA LEU A 126 -1.57 -22.97 -4.32
C LEU A 126 -0.47 -23.83 -4.92
N GLY A 127 0.36 -24.41 -4.07
CA GLY A 127 1.51 -25.24 -4.41
C GLY A 127 2.57 -25.20 -3.29
N PRO A 128 3.68 -25.94 -3.43
CA PRO A 128 4.73 -25.91 -2.43
C PRO A 128 5.39 -24.53 -2.39
N PRO A 129 5.62 -23.93 -1.19
CA PRO A 129 6.33 -22.67 -1.07
C PRO A 129 7.83 -22.89 -1.31
N VAL A 130 8.55 -21.82 -1.64
CA VAL A 130 9.97 -21.87 -2.01
C VAL A 130 10.86 -21.83 -0.76
N PRO A 131 11.69 -22.85 -0.50
CA PRO A 131 12.71 -22.76 0.53
C PRO A 131 13.71 -21.64 0.22
N LEU A 132 14.12 -20.88 1.23
CA LEU A 132 15.08 -19.78 1.08
C LEU A 132 16.39 -20.23 0.41
N SER A 133 16.79 -21.50 0.58
CA SER A 133 17.99 -22.08 -0.03
C SER A 133 17.94 -22.13 -1.57
N GLN A 134 16.80 -21.94 -2.20
CA GLN A 134 16.64 -21.87 -3.66
C GLN A 134 16.66 -20.42 -4.18
N LEU A 135 16.64 -19.44 -3.30
CA LEU A 135 16.69 -18.02 -3.63
C LEU A 135 18.12 -17.49 -3.49
N GLY A 136 18.42 -16.38 -4.17
CA GLY A 136 19.73 -15.75 -4.10
C GLY A 136 20.07 -15.22 -2.71
N CYS A 137 19.08 -14.65 -2.02
CA CYS A 137 19.12 -14.18 -0.63
C CYS A 137 17.70 -14.02 -0.08
N GLY A 138 17.55 -13.38 1.08
CA GLY A 138 16.26 -13.16 1.71
C GLY A 138 16.31 -13.41 3.21
N ASN A 139 15.20 -13.18 3.91
CA ASN A 139 15.05 -13.37 5.36
C ASN A 139 13.72 -14.03 5.75
N ILE A 140 12.94 -14.49 4.77
CA ILE A 140 11.69 -15.25 4.96
C ILE A 140 11.93 -16.69 4.48
N ASP A 141 11.54 -17.68 5.27
CA ASP A 141 11.70 -19.10 4.95
C ASP A 141 10.50 -19.90 5.51
N PRO A 142 9.75 -20.60 4.67
CA PRO A 142 9.75 -20.52 3.21
C PRO A 142 9.13 -19.22 2.70
N MET A 143 9.33 -18.91 1.40
CA MET A 143 8.65 -17.85 0.66
C MET A 143 7.41 -18.39 -0.06
N GLY A 144 6.33 -17.68 0.03
CA GLY A 144 5.06 -18.04 -0.61
C GLY A 144 4.28 -16.81 -1.06
N VAL A 145 3.18 -16.45 -0.36
CA VAL A 145 2.43 -15.22 -0.62
C VAL A 145 2.84 -14.17 0.39
N THR A 146 3.65 -13.21 -0.03
CA THR A 146 4.13 -12.10 0.81
C THR A 146 3.35 -10.81 0.56
N GLY A 147 3.12 -10.44 -0.69
CA GLY A 147 2.38 -9.24 -1.07
C GLY A 147 0.88 -9.35 -0.82
N THR A 148 0.26 -8.25 -0.37
CA THR A 148 -1.19 -8.24 -0.11
C THR A 148 -1.98 -8.36 -1.41
N PRO A 149 -2.93 -9.32 -1.50
CA PRO A 149 -3.82 -9.51 -2.63
C PRO A 149 -4.76 -8.34 -2.91
N VAL A 150 -5.57 -8.47 -3.96
CA VAL A 150 -6.74 -7.61 -4.23
C VAL A 150 -7.99 -8.46 -4.45
N LEU A 151 -9.16 -7.93 -4.07
CA LEU A 151 -10.46 -8.53 -4.36
C LEU A 151 -11.10 -7.81 -5.55
N ASP A 152 -11.37 -8.52 -6.63
CA ASP A 152 -12.19 -8.07 -7.75
C ASP A 152 -13.64 -8.52 -7.51
N LEU A 153 -14.43 -7.64 -6.93
CA LEU A 153 -15.82 -7.91 -6.61
C LEU A 153 -16.67 -8.06 -7.87
N SER A 154 -16.30 -7.43 -8.96
CA SER A 154 -17.05 -7.48 -10.21
C SER A 154 -17.03 -8.87 -10.84
N ARG A 155 -15.95 -9.62 -10.64
CA ARG A 155 -15.76 -11.00 -11.13
C ARG A 155 -15.82 -12.05 -10.03
N GLY A 156 -15.98 -11.63 -8.77
CA GLY A 156 -16.04 -12.52 -7.63
C GLY A 156 -14.76 -13.32 -7.41
N GLN A 157 -13.60 -12.68 -7.62
CA GLN A 157 -12.29 -13.33 -7.50
C GLN A 157 -11.31 -12.54 -6.64
N MET A 158 -10.39 -13.26 -5.99
CA MET A 158 -9.19 -12.74 -5.37
C MET A 158 -8.02 -12.93 -6.33
N ILE A 159 -7.20 -11.91 -6.50
CA ILE A 159 -5.99 -11.98 -7.31
C ILE A 159 -4.77 -11.83 -6.40
N LEU A 160 -3.80 -12.71 -6.58
CA LEU A 160 -2.55 -12.71 -5.81
C LEU A 160 -1.39 -13.29 -6.62
N ASP A 161 -0.18 -13.04 -6.15
CA ASP A 161 1.05 -13.68 -6.58
C ASP A 161 1.54 -14.65 -5.50
N ALA A 162 2.11 -15.78 -5.91
CA ALA A 162 2.75 -16.74 -5.03
C ALA A 162 4.05 -17.26 -5.62
N GLU A 163 5.05 -17.44 -4.75
CA GLU A 163 6.28 -18.14 -5.11
C GLU A 163 6.06 -19.66 -5.00
N ILE A 164 6.30 -20.37 -6.11
CA ILE A 164 6.06 -21.82 -6.21
C ILE A 164 7.37 -22.55 -6.42
N ASP A 165 7.66 -23.51 -5.54
CA ASP A 165 8.80 -24.42 -5.66
C ASP A 165 8.60 -25.35 -6.87
N GLN A 166 9.55 -25.31 -7.79
CA GLN A 166 9.62 -26.15 -9.00
C GLN A 166 10.75 -27.17 -8.90
N SER A 167 11.27 -27.47 -7.71
CA SER A 167 12.51 -28.25 -7.49
C SER A 167 12.56 -29.62 -8.20
N SER A 168 11.39 -30.17 -8.58
CA SER A 168 11.31 -31.38 -9.42
C SER A 168 11.50 -31.12 -10.92
N SER A 169 11.40 -29.85 -11.37
CA SER A 169 11.37 -29.48 -12.79
C SER A 169 12.23 -28.27 -13.16
N GLY A 170 12.73 -27.49 -12.19
CA GLY A 170 13.52 -26.29 -12.45
C GLY A 170 13.65 -25.34 -11.27
N PRO A 171 14.06 -24.09 -11.51
CA PRO A 171 14.10 -23.05 -10.49
C PRO A 171 12.69 -22.68 -10.02
N PRO A 172 12.56 -21.96 -8.88
CA PRO A 172 11.26 -21.46 -8.41
C PRO A 172 10.67 -20.44 -9.40
N HIS A 173 9.34 -20.35 -9.42
CA HIS A 173 8.61 -19.41 -10.27
C HIS A 173 7.61 -18.57 -9.46
N HIS A 174 7.49 -17.29 -9.79
CA HIS A 174 6.30 -16.51 -9.44
C HIS A 174 5.11 -16.94 -10.29
N THR A 175 3.97 -17.11 -9.67
CA THR A 175 2.72 -17.48 -10.33
C THR A 175 1.58 -16.58 -9.87
N LEU A 176 0.93 -15.91 -10.82
CA LEU A 176 -0.29 -15.15 -10.56
C LEU A 176 -1.48 -16.11 -10.53
N PHE A 177 -2.35 -15.92 -9.55
CA PHE A 177 -3.58 -16.70 -9.38
C PHE A 177 -4.80 -15.80 -9.32
N GLY A 178 -5.90 -16.29 -9.90
CA GLY A 178 -7.25 -15.83 -9.61
C GLY A 178 -8.03 -16.93 -8.91
N LEU A 179 -8.53 -16.66 -7.71
CA LEU A 179 -9.32 -17.59 -6.90
C LEU A 179 -10.75 -17.10 -6.77
N SER A 180 -11.71 -18.00 -6.86
CA SER A 180 -13.11 -17.73 -6.56
C SER A 180 -13.26 -17.26 -5.10
N LEU A 181 -13.83 -16.09 -4.85
CA LEU A 181 -14.14 -15.63 -3.49
C LEU A 181 -15.10 -16.58 -2.77
N ALA A 182 -16.06 -17.15 -3.51
CA ALA A 182 -17.09 -17.99 -2.92
C ALA A 182 -16.58 -19.36 -2.46
N SER A 183 -15.51 -19.91 -3.08
CA SER A 183 -15.12 -21.31 -2.85
C SER A 183 -13.62 -21.55 -2.73
N GLY A 184 -12.77 -20.53 -2.96
CA GLY A 184 -11.32 -20.70 -3.04
C GLY A 184 -10.82 -21.43 -4.30
N ALA A 185 -11.71 -21.88 -5.20
CA ALA A 185 -11.29 -22.60 -6.40
C ALA A 185 -10.39 -21.74 -7.28
N ILE A 186 -9.28 -22.32 -7.75
CA ILE A 186 -8.39 -21.66 -8.71
C ILE A 186 -9.12 -21.53 -10.04
N LEU A 187 -9.39 -20.30 -10.46
CA LEU A 187 -10.06 -19.97 -11.72
C LEU A 187 -9.07 -19.92 -12.87
N TRP A 188 -7.90 -19.37 -12.62
CA TRP A 188 -6.78 -19.27 -13.56
C TRP A 188 -5.46 -19.12 -12.83
N ARG A 189 -4.37 -19.43 -13.52
CA ARG A 189 -3.00 -19.18 -13.07
C ARG A 189 -2.11 -18.83 -14.26
N ILE A 190 -1.10 -18.00 -14.03
CA ILE A 190 -0.14 -17.56 -15.04
C ILE A 190 1.26 -17.62 -14.44
N ASP A 191 2.12 -18.42 -15.04
CA ASP A 191 3.54 -18.51 -14.70
C ASP A 191 4.26 -17.26 -15.23
N VAL A 192 4.81 -16.46 -14.33
CA VAL A 192 5.46 -15.17 -14.65
C VAL A 192 6.80 -15.41 -15.34
N ASP A 193 7.63 -16.30 -14.81
CA ASP A 193 8.96 -16.59 -15.34
C ASP A 193 8.90 -17.14 -16.76
N ALA A 194 7.91 -17.97 -17.04
CA ALA A 194 7.68 -18.49 -18.39
C ALA A 194 7.08 -17.46 -19.36
N SER A 195 6.45 -16.39 -18.83
CA SER A 195 5.67 -15.44 -19.62
C SER A 195 6.37 -14.11 -19.86
N VAL A 196 7.30 -13.70 -18.97
CA VAL A 196 7.96 -12.39 -18.99
C VAL A 196 9.45 -12.56 -19.21
N SER A 197 9.91 -12.18 -20.40
CA SER A 197 11.33 -12.31 -20.75
C SER A 197 12.25 -11.49 -19.85
N GLY A 198 13.25 -12.16 -19.28
CA GLY A 198 14.24 -11.56 -18.39
C GLY A 198 13.77 -11.41 -16.93
N PHE A 199 12.60 -11.91 -16.59
CA PHE A 199 12.17 -12.09 -15.20
C PHE A 199 12.85 -13.35 -14.62
N ASN A 200 13.21 -13.30 -13.32
CA ASN A 200 13.89 -14.42 -12.67
C ASN A 200 13.56 -14.43 -11.16
N THR A 201 12.70 -15.32 -10.75
CA THR A 201 12.27 -15.49 -9.35
C THR A 201 13.43 -15.71 -8.39
N VAL A 202 14.57 -16.27 -8.81
CA VAL A 202 15.73 -16.47 -7.91
C VAL A 202 16.22 -15.14 -7.28
N TYR A 203 15.98 -14.01 -7.94
CA TYR A 203 16.42 -12.67 -7.51
C TYR A 203 15.29 -11.65 -7.39
N GLN A 204 14.07 -12.00 -7.77
CA GLN A 204 12.90 -11.11 -7.75
C GLN A 204 11.90 -11.58 -6.71
N GLY A 205 11.57 -10.73 -5.75
CA GLY A 205 10.56 -11.00 -4.72
C GLY A 205 9.32 -10.12 -4.91
N GLN A 206 8.17 -10.63 -4.50
CA GLN A 206 6.90 -9.92 -4.51
C GLN A 206 6.47 -9.63 -3.06
N ARG A 207 6.73 -8.42 -2.55
CA ARG A 207 6.32 -7.98 -1.21
C ARG A 207 5.29 -6.86 -1.26
N ALA A 208 5.40 -6.00 -2.24
CA ALA A 208 4.56 -4.83 -2.42
C ALA A 208 3.10 -5.25 -2.70
N SER A 209 2.13 -4.57 -2.06
CA SER A 209 0.72 -4.89 -2.24
C SER A 209 0.28 -4.69 -3.70
N LEU A 210 -0.59 -5.58 -4.17
CA LEU A 210 -1.20 -5.49 -5.49
C LEU A 210 -2.14 -4.29 -5.57
N LEU A 211 -2.42 -3.84 -6.79
CA LEU A 211 -3.34 -2.75 -7.07
C LEU A 211 -4.32 -3.15 -8.18
N LEU A 212 -5.59 -2.92 -7.97
CA LEU A 212 -6.64 -3.06 -9.00
C LEU A 212 -7.15 -1.67 -9.39
N VAL A 213 -7.05 -1.34 -10.67
CA VAL A 213 -7.61 -0.10 -11.24
C VAL A 213 -8.40 -0.46 -12.48
N ASP A 214 -9.65 -0.06 -12.53
CA ASP A 214 -10.61 -0.50 -13.54
C ASP A 214 -10.61 -2.04 -13.66
N ASP A 215 -10.30 -2.58 -14.82
CA ASP A 215 -10.26 -4.02 -15.10
C ASP A 215 -8.83 -4.58 -15.17
N THR A 216 -7.83 -3.89 -14.62
CA THR A 216 -6.42 -4.31 -14.68
C THR A 216 -5.84 -4.43 -13.28
N VAL A 217 -5.27 -5.60 -12.98
CA VAL A 217 -4.44 -5.78 -11.79
C VAL A 217 -2.99 -5.44 -12.11
N TYR A 218 -2.34 -4.75 -11.19
CA TYR A 218 -0.92 -4.37 -11.26
C TYR A 218 -0.18 -5.04 -10.12
N VAL A 219 0.93 -5.71 -10.44
CA VAL A 219 1.73 -6.51 -9.52
C VAL A 219 3.15 -5.98 -9.52
N PRO A 220 3.57 -5.29 -8.46
CA PRO A 220 4.93 -4.76 -8.34
C PRO A 220 5.89 -5.79 -7.75
N PHE A 221 7.17 -5.74 -8.19
CA PHE A 221 8.24 -6.61 -7.72
C PHE A 221 9.52 -5.81 -7.42
N GLY A 222 10.36 -6.37 -6.56
CA GLY A 222 11.69 -5.86 -6.25
C GLY A 222 12.68 -6.98 -6.00
N GLY A 223 13.85 -6.65 -5.43
CA GLY A 223 14.78 -7.64 -4.91
C GLY A 223 14.31 -8.24 -3.58
N TYR A 224 14.94 -9.34 -3.17
CA TYR A 224 14.82 -9.87 -1.81
C TYR A 224 15.65 -9.04 -0.83
N TYR A 225 15.43 -9.23 0.48
CA TYR A 225 16.30 -8.65 1.50
C TYR A 225 17.76 -9.05 1.26
N GLY A 226 18.64 -8.03 1.14
CA GLY A 226 20.05 -8.20 0.82
C GLY A 226 20.40 -7.93 -0.64
N ASP A 227 19.44 -7.59 -1.51
CA ASP A 227 19.61 -7.11 -2.90
C ASP A 227 20.62 -7.89 -3.73
N CYS A 228 20.56 -9.21 -3.61
CA CYS A 228 21.51 -10.09 -4.28
C CYS A 228 21.16 -10.32 -5.75
N GLY A 229 22.20 -10.49 -6.56
CA GLY A 229 22.07 -10.87 -7.95
C GLY A 229 21.41 -9.82 -8.84
N ALA A 230 20.93 -10.26 -9.99
CA ALA A 230 20.37 -9.36 -10.98
C ALA A 230 18.86 -9.16 -10.73
N ASN A 231 18.53 -8.14 -9.92
CA ASN A 231 17.15 -7.72 -9.65
C ASN A 231 16.83 -6.37 -10.30
N TRP A 232 15.55 -6.09 -10.50
CA TRP A 232 15.02 -4.83 -11.02
C TRP A 232 13.69 -4.49 -10.34
N GLY A 233 13.29 -3.23 -10.42
CA GLY A 233 11.91 -2.84 -10.18
C GLY A 233 11.04 -3.26 -11.37
N TRP A 234 10.03 -4.09 -11.12
CA TRP A 234 9.04 -4.47 -12.12
C TRP A 234 7.64 -4.08 -11.67
N ILE A 235 6.78 -3.78 -12.64
CA ILE A 235 5.33 -3.76 -12.49
C ILE A 235 4.76 -4.56 -13.63
N LEU A 236 4.01 -5.62 -13.33
CA LEU A 236 3.24 -6.35 -14.33
C LEU A 236 1.79 -5.86 -14.33
N GLY A 237 1.22 -5.69 -15.50
CA GLY A 237 -0.20 -5.38 -15.69
C GLY A 237 -0.91 -6.56 -16.35
N LEU A 238 -2.06 -6.96 -15.81
CA LEU A 238 -2.89 -8.03 -16.36
C LEU A 238 -4.34 -7.58 -16.47
N PRO A 239 -4.87 -7.42 -17.70
CA PRO A 239 -6.30 -7.18 -17.92
C PRO A 239 -7.13 -8.40 -17.51
N LEU A 240 -8.10 -8.22 -16.61
CA LEU A 240 -8.88 -9.30 -16.02
C LEU A 240 -10.06 -9.77 -16.89
N ALA A 241 -10.33 -9.09 -18.00
CA ALA A 241 -11.33 -9.55 -18.97
C ALA A 241 -10.92 -10.88 -19.63
N THR A 242 -9.61 -11.09 -19.83
CA THR A 242 -9.02 -12.32 -20.40
C THR A 242 -7.66 -12.56 -19.74
N PRO A 243 -7.61 -13.10 -18.52
CA PRO A 243 -6.37 -13.27 -17.78
C PRO A 243 -5.55 -14.42 -18.37
N THR A 244 -4.64 -14.10 -19.29
CA THR A 244 -3.75 -15.05 -19.96
C THR A 244 -2.31 -14.54 -20.01
N ALA A 245 -1.34 -15.42 -20.13
CA ALA A 245 0.07 -15.07 -20.26
C ALA A 245 0.33 -14.07 -21.39
N GLY A 246 -0.34 -14.22 -22.52
CA GLY A 246 -0.20 -13.33 -23.69
C GLY A 246 -0.83 -11.94 -23.49
N ALA A 247 -1.60 -11.72 -22.41
CA ALA A 247 -2.18 -10.43 -22.07
C ALA A 247 -1.32 -9.62 -21.07
N LEU A 248 -0.28 -10.22 -20.51
CA LEU A 248 0.65 -9.51 -19.61
C LEU A 248 1.41 -8.43 -20.37
N PHE A 249 1.49 -7.25 -19.74
CA PHE A 249 2.37 -6.16 -20.14
C PHE A 249 3.12 -5.67 -18.91
N HIS A 250 4.22 -4.94 -19.09
CA HIS A 250 5.06 -4.57 -17.97
C HIS A 250 5.82 -3.27 -18.15
N TYR A 251 6.18 -2.66 -17.02
CA TYR A 251 7.30 -1.74 -16.85
C TYR A 251 8.42 -2.45 -16.10
N ARG A 252 9.66 -2.14 -16.47
CA ARG A 252 10.88 -2.53 -15.73
C ARG A 252 11.80 -1.33 -15.66
N THR A 253 12.45 -1.11 -14.50
CA THR A 253 13.53 -0.11 -14.40
C THR A 253 14.61 -0.40 -15.43
N PRO A 254 15.17 0.62 -16.12
CA PRO A 254 16.21 0.40 -17.15
C PRO A 254 17.52 -0.08 -16.52
N GLY A 255 17.90 0.43 -15.35
CA GLY A 255 19.05 -0.02 -14.56
C GLY A 255 18.70 -1.17 -13.62
N GLN A 256 19.72 -1.89 -13.18
CA GLN A 256 19.61 -2.90 -12.14
C GLN A 256 19.32 -2.22 -10.80
N GLY A 257 18.56 -2.88 -9.91
CA GLY A 257 17.99 -2.28 -8.71
C GLY A 257 16.71 -1.52 -9.01
N GLY A 258 16.46 -0.41 -8.30
CA GLY A 258 15.21 0.36 -8.42
C GLY A 258 13.99 -0.44 -7.99
N ALA A 259 14.14 -1.31 -7.01
CA ALA A 259 13.13 -2.23 -6.52
C ALA A 259 11.85 -1.53 -6.07
N ILE A 260 10.68 -2.08 -6.41
CA ILE A 260 9.38 -1.59 -5.95
C ILE A 260 8.88 -2.57 -4.88
N TRP A 261 9.36 -2.39 -3.64
CA TRP A 261 9.29 -3.39 -2.60
C TRP A 261 8.49 -3.01 -1.35
N ALA A 262 8.17 -1.72 -1.17
CA ALA A 262 7.43 -1.28 0.01
C ALA A 262 6.09 -2.00 0.15
N PRO A 263 5.70 -2.46 1.35
CA PRO A 263 4.42 -3.14 1.57
C PRO A 263 3.21 -2.31 1.15
N ASN A 264 3.32 -0.97 1.23
CA ASN A 264 2.30 -0.03 0.75
C ASN A 264 1.97 -0.23 -0.74
N GLY A 265 2.94 -0.76 -1.51
CA GLY A 265 2.79 -1.02 -2.93
C GLY A 265 2.76 0.27 -3.76
N ILE A 266 2.22 0.12 -4.97
CA ILE A 266 1.96 1.22 -5.88
C ILE A 266 0.60 1.85 -5.59
N ALA A 267 0.46 3.14 -5.89
CA ALA A 267 -0.79 3.89 -5.69
C ALA A 267 -1.40 4.34 -7.02
N SER A 268 -2.69 4.70 -7.00
CA SER A 268 -3.37 5.28 -8.16
C SER A 268 -4.37 6.36 -7.76
N ASP A 269 -4.51 7.35 -8.64
CA ASP A 269 -5.59 8.34 -8.60
C ASP A 269 -6.73 8.03 -9.59
N GLY A 270 -6.73 6.81 -10.14
CA GLY A 270 -7.68 6.35 -11.16
C GLY A 270 -7.27 6.70 -12.60
N ALA A 271 -6.37 7.67 -12.79
CA ALA A 271 -5.88 8.08 -14.11
C ALA A 271 -4.47 7.57 -14.39
N SER A 272 -3.62 7.53 -13.38
CA SER A 272 -2.21 7.14 -13.46
C SER A 272 -1.84 6.14 -12.37
N ILE A 273 -0.73 5.45 -12.57
CA ILE A 273 -0.08 4.57 -11.61
C ILE A 273 1.15 5.30 -11.06
N PHE A 274 1.27 5.35 -9.74
CA PHE A 274 2.39 5.95 -9.03
C PHE A 274 3.20 4.87 -8.33
N ALA A 275 4.48 4.77 -8.68
CA ALA A 275 5.41 3.81 -8.10
C ALA A 275 6.60 4.53 -7.49
N VAL A 276 7.05 4.09 -6.32
CA VAL A 276 8.30 4.58 -5.72
C VAL A 276 9.34 3.49 -5.84
N THR A 277 10.47 3.84 -6.44
CA THR A 277 11.61 2.92 -6.62
C THR A 277 12.61 3.09 -5.48
N GLY A 278 13.27 2.02 -5.13
CA GLY A 278 14.40 2.01 -4.19
C GLY A 278 15.74 2.21 -4.89
N ASN A 279 16.81 1.80 -4.21
CA ASN A 279 18.18 1.97 -4.65
C ASN A 279 18.44 1.37 -6.04
N GLY A 280 19.26 2.07 -6.86
CA GLY A 280 19.84 1.50 -8.06
C GLY A 280 21.19 0.87 -7.76
N GLU A 281 21.51 -0.24 -8.43
CA GLU A 281 22.81 -0.87 -8.28
C GLU A 281 23.89 -0.19 -9.12
N GLY A 282 25.09 -0.15 -8.56
CA GLY A 282 26.30 0.28 -9.24
C GLY A 282 26.34 1.77 -9.54
N ASN A 283 27.27 2.14 -10.40
CA ASN A 283 27.48 3.51 -10.82
C ASN A 283 26.59 3.81 -12.04
N GLN A 284 25.30 4.01 -11.83
CA GLN A 284 24.42 4.48 -12.89
C GLN A 284 24.93 5.84 -13.40
N PRO A 285 25.26 6.01 -14.69
CA PRO A 285 25.90 7.21 -15.18
C PRO A 285 24.98 8.43 -15.17
N THR A 286 23.69 8.19 -15.31
CA THR A 286 22.64 9.22 -15.23
C THR A 286 21.44 8.64 -14.50
N TRP A 287 20.58 9.50 -13.93
CA TRP A 287 19.37 9.05 -13.26
C TRP A 287 18.46 8.30 -14.25
N GLU A 288 18.30 8.81 -15.46
CA GLU A 288 17.43 8.24 -16.50
C GLU A 288 17.85 6.84 -16.97
N SER A 289 19.10 6.44 -16.70
CA SER A 289 19.56 5.09 -17.01
C SER A 289 19.25 4.08 -15.89
N GLY A 290 18.76 4.53 -14.73
CA GLY A 290 18.49 3.69 -13.57
C GLY A 290 17.03 3.73 -13.08
N ASP A 291 16.36 4.88 -13.20
CA ASP A 291 15.02 5.15 -12.65
C ASP A 291 14.90 4.73 -11.16
N SER A 292 15.97 4.93 -10.38
CA SER A 292 16.06 4.56 -8.98
C SER A 292 15.83 5.75 -8.05
N ASP A 293 15.45 5.48 -6.81
CA ASP A 293 15.20 6.50 -5.77
C ASP A 293 14.28 7.62 -6.25
N ALA A 294 13.16 7.23 -6.85
CA ALA A 294 12.24 8.15 -7.48
C ALA A 294 10.78 7.79 -7.27
N LEU A 295 9.92 8.80 -7.32
CA LEU A 295 8.49 8.63 -7.60
C LEU A 295 8.30 8.70 -9.11
N LEU A 296 7.75 7.65 -9.69
CA LEU A 296 7.39 7.56 -11.10
C LEU A 296 5.88 7.66 -11.28
N ARG A 297 5.43 8.43 -12.29
CA ARG A 297 4.05 8.41 -12.78
C ARG A 297 4.01 7.71 -14.12
N LEU A 298 3.30 6.58 -14.18
CA LEU A 298 3.10 5.80 -15.38
C LEU A 298 1.63 5.90 -15.84
N SER A 299 1.42 5.74 -17.13
CA SER A 299 0.06 5.51 -17.63
C SER A 299 -0.48 4.16 -17.15
N LYS A 300 -1.79 3.92 -17.26
CA LYS A 300 -2.39 2.60 -16.98
C LYS A 300 -1.88 1.47 -17.90
N ALA A 301 -1.27 1.81 -19.04
CA ALA A 301 -0.56 0.85 -19.89
C ALA A 301 0.91 0.65 -19.48
N LEU A 302 1.30 1.12 -18.30
CA LEU A 302 2.67 1.06 -17.75
C LEU A 302 3.72 1.72 -18.66
N VAL A 303 3.33 2.76 -19.38
CA VAL A 303 4.27 3.56 -20.17
C VAL A 303 4.79 4.71 -19.30
N PHE A 304 6.09 4.75 -19.11
CA PHE A 304 6.83 5.87 -18.52
C PHE A 304 7.31 6.78 -19.64
N SER A 305 6.97 8.06 -19.60
CA SER A 305 7.30 9.00 -20.68
C SER A 305 8.75 9.50 -20.62
N GLY A 306 9.39 9.44 -19.44
CA GLY A 306 10.69 10.06 -19.18
C GLY A 306 10.65 11.60 -19.08
N ALA A 307 9.47 12.23 -19.28
CA ALA A 307 9.34 13.68 -19.11
C ALA A 307 9.44 14.08 -17.64
N SER A 308 10.04 15.24 -17.35
CA SER A 308 10.20 15.74 -15.97
C SER A 308 8.87 15.89 -15.21
N ALA A 309 7.76 16.01 -15.91
CA ALA A 309 6.43 16.02 -15.29
C ALA A 309 6.01 14.65 -14.74
N ASP A 310 6.67 13.56 -15.15
CA ASP A 310 6.28 12.19 -14.82
C ASP A 310 7.21 11.50 -13.82
N TYR A 311 8.19 12.21 -13.28
CA TYR A 311 9.00 11.71 -12.18
C TYR A 311 9.42 12.80 -11.21
N PHE A 312 9.74 12.39 -9.98
CA PHE A 312 10.45 13.18 -8.98
C PHE A 312 11.62 12.35 -8.46
N ALA A 313 12.82 12.91 -8.52
CA ALA A 313 13.99 12.42 -7.83
C ALA A 313 14.74 13.60 -7.21
N PHE A 314 15.41 13.36 -6.10
CA PHE A 314 16.18 14.40 -5.42
C PHE A 314 17.63 14.45 -5.93
N ASN A 315 18.30 15.58 -5.72
CA ASN A 315 19.63 15.84 -6.29
C ASN A 315 20.70 14.86 -5.83
N GLU A 316 20.60 14.42 -4.59
CA GLU A 316 21.57 13.56 -3.91
C GLU A 316 21.29 12.07 -4.12
N TRP A 317 20.43 11.69 -5.08
CA TRP A 317 19.98 10.31 -5.29
C TRP A 317 21.13 9.30 -5.39
N GLN A 318 22.26 9.66 -6.03
CA GLN A 318 23.44 8.77 -6.14
C GLN A 318 24.07 8.46 -4.78
N ALA A 319 24.21 9.48 -3.93
CA ALA A 319 24.79 9.31 -2.60
C ALA A 319 23.84 8.54 -1.67
N VAL A 320 22.54 8.77 -1.81
CA VAL A 320 21.48 8.08 -1.04
C VAL A 320 21.39 6.63 -1.47
N SER A 321 21.36 6.33 -2.78
CA SER A 321 21.44 4.98 -3.33
C SER A 321 22.67 4.21 -2.84
N ALA A 322 23.84 4.85 -2.87
CA ALA A 322 25.09 4.25 -2.42
C ALA A 322 25.13 3.99 -0.90
N ALA A 323 24.30 4.69 -0.12
CA ALA A 323 24.17 4.56 1.33
C ALA A 323 22.97 3.69 1.77
N ASP A 324 22.35 2.96 0.87
CA ASP A 324 21.13 2.18 1.11
C ASP A 324 19.95 3.05 1.60
N GLY A 325 19.81 4.25 1.07
CA GLY A 325 18.88 5.27 1.55
C GLY A 325 17.49 5.25 0.90
N ASP A 326 17.07 4.14 0.31
CA ASP A 326 15.79 3.90 -0.40
C ASP A 326 14.70 4.94 -0.21
N LEU A 327 14.36 5.69 -1.27
CA LEU A 327 13.14 6.50 -1.27
C LEU A 327 11.89 5.61 -1.23
N GLY A 328 11.97 4.43 -1.84
CA GLY A 328 10.88 3.48 -1.99
C GLY A 328 10.46 2.72 -0.74
N SER A 329 11.07 2.95 0.42
CA SER A 329 10.89 2.09 1.61
C SER A 329 9.51 2.14 2.29
N ASN A 330 8.75 3.24 2.11
CA ASN A 330 7.35 3.37 2.57
C ASN A 330 6.33 3.46 1.43
N GLY A 331 6.78 3.53 0.17
CA GLY A 331 5.90 3.81 -0.96
C GLY A 331 5.41 5.27 -0.97
N THR A 332 4.19 5.49 -1.45
CA THR A 332 3.56 6.83 -1.50
C THR A 332 2.11 6.78 -1.05
N VAL A 333 1.63 7.90 -0.51
CA VAL A 333 0.20 8.14 -0.26
C VAL A 333 -0.26 9.37 -1.05
N LEU A 334 -1.42 9.25 -1.70
CA LEU A 334 -1.99 10.30 -2.54
C LEU A 334 -3.16 10.98 -1.83
N PHE A 335 -3.22 12.31 -1.90
CA PHE A 335 -4.35 13.09 -1.37
C PHE A 335 -4.50 14.42 -2.09
N ASP A 336 -5.64 15.06 -1.91
CA ASP A 336 -5.89 16.41 -2.37
C ASP A 336 -5.70 17.42 -1.25
N LEU A 337 -5.08 18.56 -1.57
CA LEU A 337 -4.80 19.65 -0.63
C LEU A 337 -5.00 20.99 -1.35
N ALA A 338 -6.12 21.62 -1.11
CA ALA A 338 -6.44 22.90 -1.72
C ALA A 338 -5.35 23.96 -1.41
N GLY A 339 -4.92 24.68 -2.45
CA GLY A 339 -3.90 25.74 -2.34
C GLY A 339 -2.45 25.26 -2.35
N ALA A 340 -2.19 23.96 -2.55
CA ALA A 340 -0.85 23.41 -2.72
C ALA A 340 -0.63 23.02 -4.19
N GLY A 341 0.21 23.73 -4.93
CA GLY A 341 0.47 23.45 -6.34
C GLY A 341 -0.82 23.35 -7.17
N SER A 342 -1.02 22.20 -7.84
CA SER A 342 -2.27 21.89 -8.55
C SER A 342 -3.44 21.51 -7.64
N GLY A 343 -3.20 21.33 -6.35
CA GLY A 343 -4.13 20.75 -5.38
C GLY A 343 -4.05 19.22 -5.27
N HIS A 344 -3.25 18.56 -6.08
CA HIS A 344 -3.08 17.11 -6.11
C HIS A 344 -1.68 16.74 -5.60
N VAL A 345 -1.59 16.07 -4.46
CA VAL A 345 -0.33 15.86 -3.74
C VAL A 345 -0.01 14.36 -3.61
N ALA A 346 1.25 14.02 -3.77
CA ALA A 346 1.86 12.77 -3.31
C ALA A 346 2.79 13.05 -2.14
N ALA A 347 2.71 12.28 -1.07
CA ALA A 347 3.66 12.33 0.03
C ALA A 347 4.58 11.12 -0.02
N LEU A 348 5.87 11.36 0.27
CA LEU A 348 6.95 10.38 0.27
C LEU A 348 7.70 10.46 1.59
N VAL A 349 8.08 9.30 2.12
CA VAL A 349 8.99 9.14 3.25
C VAL A 349 9.87 7.94 2.96
N GLY A 350 11.17 8.12 2.99
CA GLY A 350 12.14 7.06 2.71
C GLY A 350 13.15 6.85 3.84
N LYS A 351 14.08 5.90 3.67
CA LYS A 351 15.19 5.64 4.59
C LYS A 351 16.09 6.86 4.78
N SER A 352 16.13 7.78 3.83
CA SER A 352 16.88 9.04 3.92
C SER A 352 16.43 9.96 5.07
N LYS A 353 15.39 9.61 5.82
CA LYS A 353 14.86 10.38 6.98
C LYS A 353 14.32 11.76 6.58
N THR A 354 13.89 11.87 5.33
CA THR A 354 13.31 13.09 4.75
C THR A 354 11.92 12.78 4.24
N ALA A 355 11.01 13.72 4.45
CA ALA A 355 9.67 13.70 3.87
C ALA A 355 9.58 14.72 2.74
N TRP A 356 8.92 14.34 1.66
CA TRP A 356 8.64 15.23 0.53
C TRP A 356 7.15 15.27 0.23
N LEU A 357 6.67 16.46 -0.18
CA LEU A 357 5.40 16.63 -0.83
C LEU A 357 5.64 17.02 -2.29
N VAL A 358 5.01 16.31 -3.21
CA VAL A 358 5.19 16.51 -4.64
C VAL A 358 3.84 16.74 -5.31
N ASP A 359 3.80 17.63 -6.31
CA ASP A 359 2.60 17.86 -7.11
C ASP A 359 2.40 16.70 -8.10
N ARG A 360 1.31 15.92 -7.92
CA ARG A 360 1.00 14.77 -8.79
C ARG A 360 0.73 15.16 -10.25
N ALA A 361 0.28 16.38 -10.51
CA ALA A 361 0.02 16.85 -11.88
C ALA A 361 1.32 17.15 -12.63
N ASN A 362 2.40 17.49 -11.89
CA ASN A 362 3.73 17.76 -12.45
C ASN A 362 4.78 17.44 -11.38
N LEU A 363 5.33 16.24 -11.43
CA LEU A 363 6.29 15.76 -10.43
C LEU A 363 7.59 16.58 -10.41
N GLY A 364 7.97 17.20 -11.54
CA GLY A 364 9.00 18.23 -11.59
C GLY A 364 10.39 17.75 -11.99
N GLY A 365 10.62 16.44 -12.08
CA GLY A 365 11.93 15.89 -12.47
C GLY A 365 12.96 15.97 -11.35
N ILE A 366 14.20 16.15 -11.73
CA ILE A 366 15.35 16.31 -10.84
C ILE A 366 15.97 17.70 -11.03
N ASN A 367 16.60 18.26 -10.01
CA ASN A 367 17.27 19.57 -10.05
C ASN A 367 16.35 20.76 -10.41
N THR A 368 15.06 20.67 -10.15
CA THR A 368 14.10 21.73 -10.45
C THR A 368 13.93 22.64 -9.22
N PRO A 369 14.17 23.97 -9.33
CA PRO A 369 14.19 24.88 -8.17
C PRO A 369 12.89 24.92 -7.36
N ASP A 370 11.74 24.74 -8.01
CA ASP A 370 10.41 24.82 -7.39
C ASP A 370 9.85 23.46 -6.98
N ARG A 371 10.69 22.42 -6.90
CA ARG A 371 10.31 21.07 -6.53
C ARG A 371 11.27 20.49 -5.50
N PRO A 372 10.77 19.76 -4.51
CA PRO A 372 9.37 19.41 -4.16
C PRO A 372 8.53 20.63 -3.72
N LEU A 373 7.20 20.43 -3.55
CA LEU A 373 6.31 21.46 -2.97
C LEU A 373 6.74 21.82 -1.54
N ALA A 374 7.14 20.81 -0.76
CA ALA A 374 7.69 20.97 0.58
C ALA A 374 8.61 19.79 0.91
N GLN A 375 9.57 20.04 1.78
CA GLN A 375 10.52 19.06 2.32
C GLN A 375 10.69 19.28 3.81
N LEU A 376 10.87 18.19 4.56
CA LEU A 376 11.22 18.21 5.98
C LEU A 376 12.25 17.11 6.26
N ASP A 377 13.42 17.50 6.73
CA ASP A 377 14.53 16.59 7.04
C ASP A 377 14.50 16.16 8.51
N ASN A 378 15.24 15.08 8.81
CA ASN A 378 15.43 14.54 10.16
C ASN A 378 14.11 14.14 10.86
N ILE A 379 13.20 13.55 10.09
CA ILE A 379 11.89 13.11 10.59
C ILE A 379 11.92 11.76 11.33
N ALA A 380 13.06 11.08 11.33
CA ALA A 380 13.30 9.80 11.98
C ALA A 380 14.73 9.73 12.51
N THR A 381 15.01 8.85 13.47
CA THR A 381 16.38 8.63 14.01
C THR A 381 17.19 7.65 13.17
N ASP A 382 16.51 6.78 12.44
CA ASP A 382 17.08 5.78 11.55
C ASP A 382 16.12 5.51 10.37
N ASP A 383 16.36 4.47 9.57
CA ASP A 383 15.67 4.16 8.34
C ASP A 383 14.15 4.02 8.53
N ALA A 384 13.38 4.90 7.92
CA ALA A 384 11.93 4.79 7.88
C ALA A 384 11.51 3.80 6.80
N SER A 385 10.70 2.79 7.16
CA SER A 385 10.22 1.79 6.20
C SER A 385 8.93 1.10 6.67
N GLY A 386 8.09 0.67 5.73
CA GLY A 386 6.82 0.01 6.00
C GLY A 386 5.66 0.60 5.21
N GLY A 387 4.55 0.91 5.88
CA GLY A 387 3.37 1.53 5.28
C GLY A 387 3.17 2.97 5.73
N MET A 388 2.25 3.64 5.04
CA MET A 388 1.83 5.02 5.32
C MET A 388 0.30 5.09 5.45
N ALA A 389 -0.17 6.16 6.14
CA ALA A 389 -1.58 6.53 6.17
C ALA A 389 -1.72 8.05 6.00
N SER A 390 -2.90 8.52 5.55
CA SER A 390 -3.18 9.96 5.47
C SER A 390 -4.64 10.28 5.76
N TYR A 391 -4.91 11.23 6.63
CA TYR A 391 -6.26 11.65 7.00
C TYR A 391 -6.34 13.18 7.13
N GLN A 392 -7.56 13.70 7.06
CA GLN A 392 -7.83 15.15 7.13
C GLN A 392 -8.68 15.48 8.35
N THR A 393 -8.20 16.37 9.19
CA THR A 393 -8.97 16.93 10.32
C THR A 393 -9.21 18.44 10.12
N ALA A 394 -9.93 19.05 11.02
CA ALA A 394 -10.08 20.50 11.05
C ALA A 394 -8.75 21.25 11.26
N ARG A 395 -7.73 20.57 11.79
CA ARG A 395 -6.39 21.13 12.07
C ARG A 395 -5.42 21.03 10.90
N GLY A 396 -5.74 20.24 9.86
CA GLY A 396 -4.91 20.05 8.68
C GLY A 396 -4.92 18.61 8.18
N ARG A 397 -4.16 18.37 7.12
CA ARG A 397 -3.87 17.03 6.60
C ARG A 397 -2.73 16.41 7.41
N TYR A 398 -2.87 15.15 7.75
CA TYR A 398 -1.84 14.38 8.43
C TYR A 398 -1.34 13.24 7.55
N VAL A 399 -0.04 12.93 7.68
CA VAL A 399 0.61 11.75 7.10
C VAL A 399 1.28 11.00 8.22
N VAL A 400 0.94 9.73 8.38
CA VAL A 400 1.53 8.81 9.36
C VAL A 400 2.43 7.84 8.62
N TYR A 401 3.58 7.54 9.17
CA TYR A 401 4.56 6.62 8.60
C TYR A 401 5.27 5.82 9.68
N ASN A 402 5.75 4.65 9.32
CA ASN A 402 6.51 3.81 10.24
C ASN A 402 7.98 4.26 10.23
N ALA A 403 8.54 4.52 11.42
CA ALA A 403 9.91 5.02 11.54
C ALA A 403 10.55 4.71 12.90
N PRO A 404 11.88 4.55 12.95
CA PRO A 404 12.62 4.58 14.19
C PRO A 404 12.55 5.95 14.85
N CYS A 405 12.40 5.93 16.17
CA CYS A 405 12.35 7.09 17.04
C CYS A 405 13.28 6.90 18.23
N PRO A 406 13.59 7.95 19.03
CA PRO A 406 14.55 7.83 20.13
C PRO A 406 14.28 6.70 21.13
N ASN A 407 13.05 6.25 21.26
CA ASN A 407 12.61 5.23 22.23
C ASN A 407 12.27 3.87 21.56
N GLY A 408 12.60 3.65 20.31
CA GLY A 408 12.31 2.42 19.55
C GLY A 408 11.61 2.69 18.22
N HIS A 409 11.09 1.64 17.57
CA HIS A 409 10.26 1.82 16.38
C HIS A 409 8.87 2.32 16.77
N ALA A 410 8.43 3.37 16.09
CA ALA A 410 7.20 4.08 16.39
C ALA A 410 6.55 4.62 15.10
N LEU A 411 5.44 5.30 15.22
CA LEU A 411 4.84 6.02 14.11
C LEU A 411 5.27 7.49 14.16
N GLY A 412 5.92 7.95 13.10
CA GLY A 412 6.11 9.36 12.84
C GLY A 412 4.82 9.99 12.30
N VAL A 413 4.58 11.25 12.63
CA VAL A 413 3.40 11.98 12.15
C VAL A 413 3.81 13.34 11.62
N LEU A 414 3.44 13.61 10.39
CA LEU A 414 3.56 14.92 9.76
C LEU A 414 2.20 15.60 9.71
N ARG A 415 2.17 16.90 9.95
CA ARG A 415 1.04 17.76 9.61
C ARG A 415 1.39 18.61 8.40
N VAL A 416 0.53 18.52 7.40
CA VAL A 416 0.60 19.31 6.18
C VAL A 416 -0.39 20.47 6.31
N SER A 417 0.13 21.69 6.32
CA SER A 417 -0.70 22.90 6.33
C SER A 417 -0.82 23.44 4.89
N PRO A 418 -2.06 23.82 4.47
CA PRO A 418 -2.28 24.39 3.15
C PRO A 418 -1.48 25.68 2.95
N GLY A 419 -1.08 25.94 1.72
CA GLY A 419 -0.33 27.12 1.30
C GLY A 419 0.32 26.90 -0.05
N ASN A 420 0.92 27.93 -0.61
CA ASN A 420 1.72 27.84 -1.83
C ASN A 420 3.07 28.55 -1.63
N PRO A 421 4.12 27.82 -1.22
CA PRO A 421 4.16 26.37 -0.97
C PRO A 421 3.43 25.94 0.32
N PRO A 422 3.00 24.67 0.44
CA PRO A 422 2.51 24.10 1.69
C PRO A 422 3.66 23.95 2.70
N THR A 423 3.33 23.78 3.98
CA THR A 423 4.32 23.53 5.02
C THR A 423 4.16 22.17 5.66
N LEU A 424 5.31 21.55 6.00
CA LEU A 424 5.41 20.30 6.76
C LEU A 424 5.90 20.58 8.18
N THR A 425 5.27 19.97 9.17
CA THR A 425 5.73 20.00 10.56
C THR A 425 5.51 18.64 11.22
N GLN A 426 6.31 18.30 12.25
CA GLN A 426 6.00 17.21 13.17
C GLN A 426 5.25 17.80 14.36
N PRO A 427 3.91 17.61 14.47
CA PRO A 427 3.09 18.32 15.45
C PRO A 427 3.23 17.78 16.87
N PHE A 428 3.69 16.54 17.02
CA PHE A 428 3.89 15.86 18.31
C PHE A 428 5.00 14.80 18.17
N PRO A 429 5.51 14.28 19.31
CA PRO A 429 6.52 13.23 19.31
C PRO A 429 6.04 11.97 18.57
N CYS A 430 6.97 11.09 18.26
CA CYS A 430 6.64 9.77 17.73
C CYS A 430 5.62 9.04 18.62
N LEU A 431 4.65 8.40 18.00
CA LEU A 431 3.64 7.59 18.68
C LEU A 431 4.23 6.20 18.93
N ASP A 432 4.47 5.88 20.20
CA ASP A 432 5.07 4.60 20.59
C ASP A 432 4.10 3.45 20.34
N GLN A 433 4.42 2.60 19.35
CA GLN A 433 3.62 1.43 19.00
C GLN A 433 4.10 0.13 19.66
N GLY A 434 5.00 0.19 20.65
CA GLY A 434 5.49 -0.99 21.36
C GLY A 434 6.43 -1.89 20.58
N ALA A 435 6.91 -1.46 19.41
CA ALA A 435 7.91 -2.19 18.64
C ALA A 435 9.31 -1.98 19.24
N ASN A 436 10.13 -3.03 19.23
CA ASN A 436 11.48 -3.01 19.81
C ASN A 436 12.59 -3.17 18.76
N GLY A 437 13.69 -2.49 19.01
CA GLY A 437 14.98 -2.74 18.36
C GLY A 437 14.97 -2.51 16.84
N THR A 438 15.55 -3.45 16.11
CA THR A 438 15.68 -3.43 14.66
C THR A 438 14.44 -3.92 13.92
N ASP A 439 13.47 -4.51 14.65
CA ASP A 439 12.23 -4.99 14.03
C ASP A 439 11.28 -3.82 13.84
N GLN A 440 10.93 -3.58 12.61
CA GLN A 440 10.06 -2.48 12.20
C GLN A 440 8.60 -2.80 12.54
N GLY A 441 7.89 -1.87 13.16
CA GLY A 441 6.49 -2.04 13.56
C GLY A 441 5.54 -2.36 12.41
N GLY A 442 4.26 -2.57 12.73
CA GLY A 442 3.22 -2.78 11.71
C GLY A 442 2.93 -1.51 10.91
N SER A 443 2.37 -1.65 9.71
CA SER A 443 1.90 -0.52 8.92
C SER A 443 0.75 0.20 9.63
N PRO A 444 0.73 1.54 9.68
CA PRO A 444 -0.32 2.29 10.35
C PRO A 444 -1.66 2.14 9.62
N ILE A 445 -2.74 2.15 10.38
CA ILE A 445 -4.10 2.35 9.88
C ILE A 445 -4.77 3.47 10.66
N VAL A 446 -5.82 4.05 10.09
CA VAL A 446 -6.60 5.11 10.71
C VAL A 446 -8.07 4.73 10.71
N THR A 447 -8.74 4.92 11.85
CA THR A 447 -10.19 4.75 11.94
C THR A 447 -10.88 6.06 12.27
N THR A 448 -12.11 6.20 11.81
CA THR A 448 -13.00 7.32 12.13
C THR A 448 -14.45 6.83 12.09
N PRO A 449 -15.34 7.34 12.92
CA PRO A 449 -16.74 6.91 12.91
C PRO A 449 -17.52 7.39 11.67
N ASP A 450 -17.13 8.51 11.08
CA ASP A 450 -17.91 9.23 10.06
C ASP A 450 -17.08 9.84 8.91
N GLY A 451 -15.76 9.66 8.92
CA GLY A 451 -14.85 10.26 7.94
C GLY A 451 -14.55 11.76 8.17
N ALA A 452 -15.08 12.37 9.22
CA ALA A 452 -14.96 13.81 9.47
C ALA A 452 -14.33 14.18 10.81
N GLY A 453 -14.45 13.31 11.81
CA GLY A 453 -13.91 13.54 13.16
C GLY A 453 -13.49 12.26 13.86
N ASP A 454 -13.08 12.37 15.11
CA ASP A 454 -12.65 11.24 15.96
C ASP A 454 -11.65 10.32 15.24
N PHE A 455 -10.67 10.90 14.55
CA PHE A 455 -9.63 10.11 13.90
C PHE A 455 -8.74 9.44 14.93
N VAL A 456 -8.58 8.12 14.81
CA VAL A 456 -7.73 7.31 15.68
C VAL A 456 -6.65 6.66 14.84
N VAL A 457 -5.39 6.92 15.16
CA VAL A 457 -4.22 6.30 14.55
C VAL A 457 -3.89 5.02 15.30
N TRP A 458 -3.72 3.93 14.58
CA TRP A 458 -3.35 2.63 15.14
C TRP A 458 -1.95 2.23 14.70
N GLY A 459 -1.13 1.83 15.68
CA GLY A 459 0.14 1.16 15.47
C GLY A 459 0.11 -0.27 16.00
N THR A 460 1.03 -1.09 15.53
CA THR A 460 1.22 -2.47 15.97
C THR A 460 2.65 -2.69 16.41
N GLY A 461 2.84 -3.19 17.63
CA GLY A 461 4.15 -3.49 18.22
C GLY A 461 4.80 -4.75 17.64
N ALA A 462 4.85 -4.87 16.31
CA ALA A 462 5.49 -6.00 15.64
C ALA A 462 6.99 -6.06 15.99
N GLY A 463 7.51 -7.28 16.22
CA GLY A 463 8.87 -7.46 16.72
C GLY A 463 9.08 -7.06 18.19
N GLY A 464 8.10 -6.43 18.82
CA GLY A 464 8.08 -6.00 20.22
C GLY A 464 6.99 -6.68 21.02
N ASP A 465 6.03 -5.89 21.55
CA ASP A 465 4.96 -6.41 22.41
C ASP A 465 3.82 -7.11 21.66
N SER A 466 3.79 -7.02 20.33
CA SER A 466 2.75 -7.57 19.45
C SER A 466 1.35 -7.01 19.68
N GLN A 467 1.20 -5.86 20.34
CA GLN A 467 -0.09 -5.29 20.66
C GLN A 467 -0.51 -4.20 19.68
N LEU A 468 -1.81 -3.89 19.68
CA LEU A 468 -2.37 -2.70 19.04
C LEU A 468 -2.29 -1.52 19.98
N HIS A 469 -1.91 -0.36 19.47
CA HIS A 469 -1.85 0.89 20.19
C HIS A 469 -2.65 1.96 19.45
N ALA A 470 -3.63 2.55 20.12
CA ALA A 470 -4.49 3.59 19.59
C ALA A 470 -4.09 4.97 20.09
N PHE A 471 -4.03 5.94 19.19
CA PHE A 471 -3.68 7.32 19.48
C PHE A 471 -4.74 8.27 18.89
N ASP A 472 -5.04 9.31 19.61
CA ASP A 472 -5.88 10.41 19.12
C ASP A 472 -5.20 11.12 17.95
N GLY A 473 -5.86 11.14 16.80
CA GLY A 473 -5.28 11.65 15.57
C GLY A 473 -5.04 13.16 15.54
N ASP A 474 -5.68 13.92 16.42
CA ASP A 474 -5.51 15.37 16.51
C ASP A 474 -4.44 15.80 17.52
N THR A 475 -4.17 14.99 18.54
CA THR A 475 -3.30 15.35 19.66
C THR A 475 -2.09 14.43 19.83
N GLY A 476 -2.11 13.24 19.23
CA GLY A 476 -1.11 12.18 19.42
C GLY A 476 -1.18 11.51 20.80
N ALA A 477 -2.19 11.82 21.62
CA ALA A 477 -2.34 11.20 22.93
C ALA A 477 -2.73 9.73 22.82
N GLY A 478 -2.10 8.87 23.62
CA GLY A 478 -2.48 7.46 23.72
C GLY A 478 -3.91 7.32 24.26
N ILE A 479 -4.72 6.45 23.64
CA ILE A 479 -6.11 6.19 24.03
C ILE A 479 -6.22 4.84 24.72
N VAL A 480 -5.85 3.77 24.01
CA VAL A 480 -5.97 2.39 24.48
C VAL A 480 -4.91 1.50 23.83
N SER A 481 -4.44 0.50 24.56
CA SER A 481 -3.63 -0.58 24.02
C SER A 481 -4.37 -1.92 24.16
N SER A 482 -4.03 -2.86 23.28
CA SER A 482 -4.52 -4.22 23.41
C SER A 482 -3.62 -5.05 24.32
N THR A 483 -4.07 -6.26 24.64
CA THR A 483 -3.30 -7.27 25.35
C THR A 483 -3.60 -8.64 24.76
N GLY A 484 -2.67 -9.58 24.86
CA GLY A 484 -2.92 -10.98 24.55
C GLY A 484 -2.61 -11.42 23.11
N ALA A 485 -2.35 -10.52 22.17
CA ALA A 485 -1.82 -10.88 20.86
C ALA A 485 -0.36 -11.31 20.94
N ARG A 486 0.09 -12.15 20.02
CA ARG A 486 1.48 -12.62 19.93
C ARG A 486 1.89 -12.81 18.48
N GLY A 487 3.17 -12.57 18.20
CA GLY A 487 3.77 -12.87 16.90
C GLY A 487 3.24 -11.98 15.77
N ALA A 488 2.87 -10.74 16.09
CA ALA A 488 2.59 -9.74 15.05
C ALA A 488 3.83 -9.54 14.19
N ILE A 489 3.62 -9.46 12.88
CA ILE A 489 4.70 -9.40 11.88
C ILE A 489 4.86 -7.96 11.42
N HIS A 490 6.13 -7.53 11.26
CA HIS A 490 6.44 -6.19 10.78
C HIS A 490 5.78 -5.88 9.42
N TRP A 491 5.42 -4.62 9.24
CA TRP A 491 4.82 -4.03 8.05
C TRP A 491 3.41 -4.51 7.69
N VAL A 492 2.89 -5.54 8.35
CA VAL A 492 1.49 -5.97 8.17
C VAL A 492 0.55 -4.90 8.72
N ALA A 493 -0.44 -4.50 7.95
CA ALA A 493 -1.51 -3.63 8.40
C ALA A 493 -2.63 -4.47 9.04
N PRO A 494 -3.14 -4.10 10.23
CA PRO A 494 -4.38 -4.67 10.74
C PRO A 494 -5.55 -4.33 9.79
N LEU A 495 -6.58 -5.16 9.81
CA LEU A 495 -7.83 -4.94 9.09
C LEU A 495 -8.90 -4.40 10.04
N VAL A 496 -9.66 -3.40 9.62
CA VAL A 496 -10.85 -2.92 10.33
C VAL A 496 -12.10 -3.24 9.53
N ALA A 497 -13.05 -3.92 10.16
CA ALA A 497 -14.37 -4.16 9.56
C ALA A 497 -15.43 -4.40 10.65
N LYS A 498 -16.59 -3.76 10.52
CA LYS A 498 -17.79 -3.97 11.33
C LYS A 498 -17.52 -4.00 12.85
N GLY A 499 -16.84 -2.97 13.35
CA GLY A 499 -16.51 -2.82 14.77
C GLY A 499 -15.46 -3.79 15.30
N THR A 500 -14.69 -4.42 14.43
CA THR A 500 -13.64 -5.39 14.79
C THR A 500 -12.33 -5.01 14.12
N ILE A 501 -11.22 -5.13 14.87
CA ILE A 501 -9.86 -5.09 14.31
C ILE A 501 -9.35 -6.52 14.26
N TYR A 502 -8.91 -6.95 13.07
CA TYR A 502 -8.28 -8.24 12.85
C TYR A 502 -6.77 -8.03 12.72
N LEU A 503 -6.00 -8.66 13.62
CA LEU A 503 -4.54 -8.58 13.66
C LEU A 503 -3.94 -9.96 13.37
N PRO A 504 -3.19 -10.12 12.28
CA PRO A 504 -2.45 -11.35 12.04
C PRO A 504 -1.34 -11.56 13.08
N GLY A 505 -1.24 -12.80 13.53
CA GLY A 505 -0.14 -13.29 14.34
C GLY A 505 0.58 -14.45 13.67
N ASN A 506 1.54 -15.05 14.36
CA ASN A 506 2.24 -16.21 13.84
C ASN A 506 1.33 -17.45 13.86
N GLY A 507 0.83 -17.86 12.67
CA GLY A 507 -0.05 -19.00 12.50
C GLY A 507 -1.49 -18.81 13.02
N THR A 508 -1.93 -17.60 13.24
CA THR A 508 -3.31 -17.28 13.68
C THR A 508 -3.74 -15.87 13.27
N LEU A 509 -5.02 -15.60 13.45
CA LEU A 509 -5.61 -14.26 13.32
C LEU A 509 -6.34 -13.93 14.63
N TYR A 510 -6.10 -12.75 15.18
CA TYR A 510 -6.81 -12.23 16.36
C TYR A 510 -7.93 -11.30 15.94
N ALA A 511 -9.06 -11.35 16.63
CA ALA A 511 -10.16 -10.40 16.47
C ALA A 511 -10.33 -9.59 17.77
N PHE A 512 -10.25 -8.27 17.66
CA PHE A 512 -10.48 -7.33 18.76
C PHE A 512 -11.80 -6.59 18.51
N ARG A 513 -12.83 -6.88 19.30
CA ARG A 513 -14.16 -6.31 19.12
C ARG A 513 -14.29 -5.01 19.92
N VAL A 514 -14.69 -3.96 19.22
CA VAL A 514 -14.91 -2.60 19.79
C VAL A 514 -16.39 -2.39 20.12
N GLN A 515 -17.27 -3.31 19.74
CA GLN A 515 -18.72 -3.23 19.96
C GLN A 515 -19.11 -3.52 21.40
#